data_81b5c9acb3c589f7bcf53dc9bfdaf083
#
_entry.id   81b5c9acb3c589f7bcf53dc9bfdaf083
#
_cell.length_a   1.000
_cell.length_b   1.000
_cell.length_c   1.000
_cell.angle_alpha   90.00
_cell.angle_beta   90.00
_cell.angle_gamma   90.00
#
_symmetry.space_group_name_H-M   'P 1'
#
loop_
_entity.id
_entity.type
_entity.pdbx_description
1 polymer ?
#
loop_
_entity_poly.entity_id
_entity_poly.type
_entity_poly.pdbx_seq_one_letter_code
_entity_poly.pdbx_strand_id
1 'polypeptide(L)'
;MLRLAPPGFLRFSQTNSFDVVYGGGESNVAVSLANYGVPVDFVTRLPKNDIGECALMEMRKRGVGTDKIVYGGDRLGIYFLETGAVSRGSKVVYDRAHSAISEIESGMIDWDAVFEGVEWFHWTGITPAISQGAADVCLEAVKAASAKGITISTDLNYRAKLWNYCDDAHREKVMTDITSYCDIVLGNEEDAEKHFGIKPEGLDITTQGEHVKAEAFLSVCEQMMKKFPKAKKVITTLRGSISASHNSWAGVLYDGETMFKSPEYQITDIVDRVGGGDSFMGGLIYGLLKYPEDDQNALNFAVAASCLKHTIKGDANLATVSEVEKLMSGDASGRVAR
;
A
#
# COMPACT_ATOMS: atom_id res chain seq x y z
N MET A 1 2.50 -5.94 11.83
CA MET A 1 1.81 -5.02 12.74
C MET A 1 0.48 -5.63 13.16
N LEU A 2 -0.01 -5.30 14.37
CA LEU A 2 -1.26 -5.81 14.94
C LEU A 2 -2.34 -4.74 14.85
N ARG A 3 -3.49 -5.05 14.23
CA ARG A 3 -4.70 -4.25 14.27
C ARG A 3 -5.64 -4.80 15.35
N LEU A 4 -6.13 -3.91 16.20
CA LEU A 4 -7.17 -4.17 17.17
C LEU A 4 -8.40 -3.31 16.83
N ALA A 5 -9.53 -3.93 16.52
CA ALA A 5 -10.74 -3.23 16.11
C ALA A 5 -11.94 -3.68 16.95
N PRO A 6 -12.77 -2.77 17.50
CA PRO A 6 -14.05 -3.15 18.07
C PRO A 6 -14.87 -3.96 17.06
N PRO A 7 -15.63 -4.98 17.49
CA PRO A 7 -16.48 -5.75 16.60
C PRO A 7 -17.54 -4.88 15.91
N GLY A 8 -17.74 -5.14 14.60
CA GLY A 8 -18.72 -4.41 13.78
C GLY A 8 -18.46 -2.91 13.74
N PHE A 9 -19.43 -2.11 14.14
CA PHE A 9 -19.37 -0.64 14.14
C PHE A 9 -19.38 -0.04 15.55
N LEU A 10 -19.04 -0.83 16.58
CA LEU A 10 -18.92 -0.33 17.95
C LEU A 10 -17.83 0.73 18.07
N ARG A 11 -18.06 1.70 18.94
CA ARG A 11 -17.02 2.67 19.31
C ARG A 11 -16.04 2.06 20.30
N PHE A 12 -14.86 2.63 20.43
CA PHE A 12 -13.90 2.24 21.47
C PHE A 12 -14.50 2.25 22.87
N SER A 13 -15.37 3.23 23.15
CA SER A 13 -16.05 3.37 24.46
C SER A 13 -17.18 2.36 24.69
N GLN A 14 -17.58 1.59 23.69
CA GLN A 14 -18.69 0.62 23.79
C GLN A 14 -18.20 -0.82 23.85
N THR A 15 -16.91 -1.07 23.53
CA THR A 15 -16.40 -2.43 23.37
C THR A 15 -15.71 -2.95 24.62
N ASN A 16 -15.86 -4.24 24.89
CA ASN A 16 -15.09 -4.99 25.89
C ASN A 16 -14.17 -6.04 25.25
N SER A 17 -14.11 -6.09 23.89
CA SER A 17 -13.27 -7.02 23.15
C SER A 17 -12.79 -6.39 21.85
N PHE A 18 -11.74 -6.94 21.26
CA PHE A 18 -11.23 -6.53 19.97
C PHE A 18 -11.08 -7.72 19.02
N ASP A 19 -11.46 -7.52 17.76
CA ASP A 19 -11.05 -8.38 16.68
C ASP A 19 -9.55 -8.14 16.40
N VAL A 20 -8.81 -9.23 16.24
CA VAL A 20 -7.36 -9.22 16.00
C VAL A 20 -7.09 -9.49 14.53
N VAL A 21 -6.31 -8.61 13.87
CA VAL A 21 -5.85 -8.78 12.50
C VAL A 21 -4.36 -8.44 12.43
N TYR A 22 -3.57 -9.26 11.74
CA TYR A 22 -2.18 -8.94 11.42
C TYR A 22 -2.11 -8.37 10.01
N GLY A 23 -1.43 -7.22 9.85
CA GLY A 23 -1.31 -6.52 8.58
C GLY A 23 -0.15 -5.53 8.59
N GLY A 24 -0.10 -4.71 7.58
CA GLY A 24 0.92 -3.70 7.32
C GLY A 24 1.01 -3.47 5.81
N GLY A 25 1.40 -2.29 5.36
CA GLY A 25 1.39 -1.95 3.93
C GLY A 25 2.05 -3.03 3.09
N GLU A 26 3.33 -3.25 3.29
CA GLU A 26 4.13 -4.22 2.53
C GLU A 26 3.66 -5.68 2.76
N SER A 27 3.26 -6.02 3.99
CA SER A 27 2.76 -7.36 4.29
C SER A 27 1.43 -7.66 3.60
N ASN A 28 0.55 -6.65 3.45
CA ASN A 28 -0.71 -6.78 2.73
C ASN A 28 -0.48 -6.96 1.22
N VAL A 29 0.51 -6.24 0.65
CA VAL A 29 0.97 -6.43 -0.74
C VAL A 29 1.51 -7.84 -0.93
N ALA A 30 2.38 -8.31 -0.01
CA ALA A 30 2.93 -9.66 -0.06
C ALA A 30 1.85 -10.73 0.00
N VAL A 31 0.84 -10.58 0.87
CA VAL A 31 -0.31 -11.52 0.93
C VAL A 31 -1.11 -11.51 -0.37
N SER A 32 -1.34 -10.35 -0.99
CA SER A 32 -2.02 -10.27 -2.30
C SER A 32 -1.25 -11.04 -3.36
N LEU A 33 0.07 -10.84 -3.46
CA LEU A 33 0.92 -11.52 -4.44
C LEU A 33 0.98 -13.04 -4.20
N ALA A 34 1.16 -13.48 -2.96
CA ALA A 34 1.11 -14.90 -2.61
C ALA A 34 -0.23 -15.54 -3.00
N ASN A 35 -1.34 -14.85 -2.73
CA ASN A 35 -2.68 -15.30 -3.10
C ASN A 35 -2.89 -15.38 -4.63
N TYR A 36 -2.15 -14.59 -5.40
CA TYR A 36 -2.13 -14.65 -6.87
C TYR A 36 -1.13 -15.69 -7.42
N GLY A 37 -0.42 -16.41 -6.55
CA GLY A 37 0.54 -17.43 -6.94
C GLY A 37 1.93 -16.90 -7.31
N VAL A 38 2.24 -15.64 -6.98
CA VAL A 38 3.58 -15.07 -7.14
C VAL A 38 4.45 -15.43 -5.93
N PRO A 39 5.62 -16.04 -6.11
CA PRO A 39 6.57 -16.25 -5.01
C PRO A 39 6.96 -14.90 -4.39
N VAL A 40 6.85 -14.78 -3.07
CA VAL A 40 7.12 -13.52 -2.38
C VAL A 40 7.67 -13.76 -0.99
N ASP A 41 8.68 -12.99 -0.61
CA ASP A 41 9.24 -12.93 0.74
C ASP A 41 8.89 -11.59 1.39
N PHE A 42 8.67 -11.62 2.70
CA PHE A 42 8.46 -10.42 3.49
C PHE A 42 9.69 -10.11 4.36
N VAL A 43 10.23 -8.91 4.20
CA VAL A 43 11.38 -8.43 4.96
C VAL A 43 10.91 -7.45 6.03
N THR A 44 11.18 -7.75 7.29
CA THR A 44 10.81 -6.89 8.44
C THR A 44 11.62 -7.29 9.66
N ARG A 45 11.42 -6.56 10.78
CA ARG A 45 11.93 -6.93 12.10
C ARG A 45 10.80 -7.25 13.05
N LEU A 46 10.83 -8.43 13.68
CA LEU A 46 9.81 -8.89 14.64
C LEU A 46 10.43 -9.14 16.02
N PRO A 47 9.65 -8.93 17.11
CA PRO A 47 10.11 -9.31 18.45
C PRO A 47 10.10 -10.83 18.61
N LYS A 48 11.03 -11.36 19.44
CA LYS A 48 11.07 -12.78 19.81
C LYS A 48 10.13 -13.07 20.98
N ASN A 49 8.83 -13.00 20.75
CA ASN A 49 7.80 -13.33 21.72
C ASN A 49 6.56 -13.93 21.02
N ASP A 50 5.61 -14.40 21.81
CA ASP A 50 4.42 -15.10 21.28
C ASP A 50 3.60 -14.25 20.31
N ILE A 51 3.56 -12.91 20.48
CA ILE A 51 2.82 -12.02 19.57
C ILE A 51 3.56 -11.85 18.24
N GLY A 52 4.91 -11.79 18.27
CA GLY A 52 5.75 -11.82 17.06
C GLY A 52 5.59 -13.13 16.30
N GLU A 53 5.54 -14.26 17.01
CA GLU A 53 5.30 -15.58 16.41
C GLU A 53 3.91 -15.67 15.77
N CYS A 54 2.88 -15.15 16.41
CA CYS A 54 1.54 -15.07 15.79
C CYS A 54 1.54 -14.28 14.47
N ALA A 55 2.29 -13.16 14.42
CA ALA A 55 2.43 -12.37 13.19
C ALA A 55 3.15 -13.17 12.09
N LEU A 56 4.21 -13.91 12.46
CA LEU A 56 4.94 -14.80 11.55
C LEU A 56 4.05 -15.92 11.01
N MET A 57 3.29 -16.59 11.91
CA MET A 57 2.37 -17.66 11.53
C MET A 57 1.29 -17.18 10.56
N GLU A 58 0.77 -15.96 10.73
CA GLU A 58 -0.23 -15.42 9.81
C GLU A 58 0.36 -15.19 8.41
N MET A 59 1.61 -14.73 8.28
CA MET A 59 2.28 -14.60 6.99
C MET A 59 2.47 -15.97 6.32
N ARG A 60 2.98 -16.95 7.07
CA ARG A 60 3.16 -18.35 6.58
C ARG A 60 1.84 -19.00 6.14
N LYS A 61 0.79 -18.81 6.92
CA LYS A 61 -0.57 -19.29 6.58
C LYS A 61 -1.06 -18.73 5.25
N ARG A 62 -0.62 -17.52 4.88
CA ARG A 62 -0.97 -16.85 3.62
C ARG A 62 -0.01 -17.17 2.47
N GLY A 63 0.97 -18.05 2.68
CA GLY A 63 1.93 -18.46 1.66
C GLY A 63 3.07 -17.45 1.43
N VAL A 64 3.24 -16.48 2.32
CA VAL A 64 4.35 -15.51 2.26
C VAL A 64 5.60 -16.12 2.88
N GLY A 65 6.74 -16.05 2.16
CA GLY A 65 8.05 -16.44 2.69
C GLY A 65 8.49 -15.53 3.83
N THR A 66 9.09 -16.12 4.86
CA THR A 66 9.43 -15.43 6.12
C THR A 66 10.89 -15.59 6.54
N ASP A 67 11.71 -16.22 5.72
CA ASP A 67 13.10 -16.55 6.06
C ASP A 67 14.02 -15.32 6.05
N LYS A 68 13.54 -14.21 5.46
CA LYS A 68 14.24 -12.91 5.40
C LYS A 68 13.86 -11.97 6.57
N ILE A 69 13.05 -12.44 7.53
CA ILE A 69 12.66 -11.67 8.71
C ILE A 69 13.80 -11.68 9.73
N VAL A 70 14.20 -10.49 10.21
CA VAL A 70 15.16 -10.35 11.30
C VAL A 70 14.45 -10.18 12.64
N TYR A 71 15.10 -10.58 13.74
CA TYR A 71 14.47 -10.59 15.05
C TYR A 71 15.17 -9.64 16.02
N GLY A 72 14.38 -8.96 16.85
CA GLY A 72 14.86 -8.09 17.93
C GLY A 72 13.77 -7.10 18.34
N GLY A 73 14.08 -6.27 19.34
CA GLY A 73 13.10 -5.41 19.98
C GLY A 73 12.07 -6.18 20.82
N ASP A 74 11.29 -5.46 21.62
CA ASP A 74 10.47 -6.06 22.67
C ASP A 74 9.00 -6.23 22.28
N ARG A 75 8.49 -5.45 21.28
CA ARG A 75 7.07 -5.45 20.95
C ARG A 75 6.76 -5.34 19.46
N LEU A 76 5.62 -5.86 19.08
CA LEU A 76 5.01 -5.61 17.78
C LEU A 76 4.27 -4.26 17.79
N GLY A 77 4.39 -3.46 16.74
CA GLY A 77 3.62 -2.23 16.61
C GLY A 77 2.12 -2.53 16.47
N ILE A 78 1.29 -1.70 17.12
CA ILE A 78 -0.17 -1.85 17.16
C ILE A 78 -0.83 -0.61 16.52
N TYR A 79 -1.99 -0.80 15.96
CA TYR A 79 -2.95 0.28 15.74
C TYR A 79 -4.35 -0.17 16.09
N PHE A 80 -5.12 0.78 16.60
CA PHE A 80 -6.53 0.58 16.91
C PHE A 80 -7.37 1.21 15.81
N LEU A 81 -8.40 0.49 15.35
CA LEU A 81 -9.31 0.96 14.31
C LEU A 81 -10.75 0.94 14.81
N GLU A 82 -11.36 2.10 14.95
CA GLU A 82 -12.83 2.22 15.08
C GLU A 82 -13.42 2.34 13.68
N THR A 83 -14.18 1.35 13.25
CA THR A 83 -14.80 1.33 11.93
C THR A 83 -15.90 2.38 11.80
N GLY A 84 -15.86 3.18 10.77
CA GLY A 84 -16.88 4.18 10.43
C GLY A 84 -18.14 3.55 9.84
N ALA A 85 -19.22 4.31 9.86
CA ALA A 85 -20.50 3.92 9.24
C ALA A 85 -21.23 5.16 8.71
N VAL A 86 -21.74 5.10 7.50
CA VAL A 86 -22.47 6.18 6.85
C VAL A 86 -21.70 7.50 6.92
N SER A 87 -22.17 8.48 7.67
CA SER A 87 -21.53 9.81 7.84
C SER A 87 -20.45 9.85 8.94
N ARG A 88 -20.29 8.76 9.70
CA ARG A 88 -19.28 8.67 10.75
C ARG A 88 -18.00 8.07 10.20
N GLY A 89 -16.96 8.88 10.05
CA GLY A 89 -15.63 8.43 9.61
C GLY A 89 -14.98 7.42 10.55
N SER A 90 -14.11 6.58 10.03
CA SER A 90 -13.25 5.69 10.82
C SER A 90 -12.23 6.49 11.63
N LYS A 91 -11.81 5.94 12.79
CA LYS A 91 -10.75 6.53 13.61
C LYS A 91 -9.59 5.55 13.75
N VAL A 92 -8.38 6.07 13.64
CA VAL A 92 -7.15 5.29 13.83
C VAL A 92 -6.34 5.91 14.97
N VAL A 93 -5.93 5.05 15.91
CA VAL A 93 -4.96 5.38 16.96
C VAL A 93 -3.75 4.49 16.78
N TYR A 94 -2.56 5.10 16.61
CA TYR A 94 -1.32 4.37 16.47
C TYR A 94 -0.63 4.19 17.83
N ASP A 95 -0.14 2.98 18.07
CA ASP A 95 0.74 2.61 19.17
C ASP A 95 1.95 1.85 18.58
N ARG A 96 2.86 2.60 17.95
CA ARG A 96 4.00 2.08 17.20
C ARG A 96 5.37 2.42 17.81
N ALA A 97 5.42 3.33 18.77
CA ALA A 97 6.67 3.70 19.41
C ALA A 97 7.34 2.46 20.05
N HIS A 98 8.65 2.40 19.95
CA HIS A 98 9.45 1.29 20.48
C HIS A 98 9.02 -0.10 19.98
N SER A 99 8.43 -0.18 18.80
CA SER A 99 8.19 -1.47 18.15
C SER A 99 9.46 -2.00 17.50
N ALA A 100 9.56 -3.32 17.34
CA ALA A 100 10.72 -3.97 16.74
C ALA A 100 11.13 -3.32 15.41
N ILE A 101 10.18 -2.99 14.55
CA ILE A 101 10.46 -2.33 13.26
C ILE A 101 10.85 -0.85 13.42
N SER A 102 10.35 -0.13 14.44
CA SER A 102 10.75 1.27 14.66
C SER A 102 12.14 1.42 15.24
N GLU A 103 12.71 0.35 15.76
CA GLU A 103 14.08 0.27 16.30
C GLU A 103 15.04 -0.49 15.35
N ILE A 104 14.66 -0.61 14.07
CA ILE A 104 15.57 -1.16 13.07
C ILE A 104 16.64 -0.12 12.72
N GLU A 105 17.84 -0.56 12.47
CA GLU A 105 18.99 0.29 12.14
C GLU A 105 19.73 -0.26 10.92
N SER A 106 20.48 0.62 10.26
CA SER A 106 21.38 0.30 9.15
C SER A 106 22.29 -0.89 9.48
N GLY A 107 22.47 -1.80 8.52
CA GLY A 107 23.30 -2.99 8.67
C GLY A 107 22.64 -4.16 9.41
N MET A 108 21.41 -4.04 9.89
CA MET A 108 20.69 -5.17 10.51
C MET A 108 20.17 -6.19 9.50
N ILE A 109 20.08 -5.83 8.23
CA ILE A 109 19.61 -6.70 7.14
C ILE A 109 20.76 -6.94 6.17
N ASP A 110 20.98 -8.20 5.82
CA ASP A 110 21.90 -8.61 4.75
C ASP A 110 21.17 -8.52 3.40
N TRP A 111 21.26 -7.36 2.75
CA TRP A 111 20.58 -7.10 1.48
C TRP A 111 21.14 -7.96 0.34
N ASP A 112 22.37 -8.45 0.41
CA ASP A 112 22.89 -9.35 -0.61
C ASP A 112 22.19 -10.71 -0.55
N ALA A 113 22.01 -11.24 0.66
CA ALA A 113 21.24 -12.46 0.87
C ALA A 113 19.73 -12.29 0.63
N VAL A 114 19.17 -11.11 0.97
CA VAL A 114 17.75 -10.80 0.72
C VAL A 114 17.44 -10.79 -0.77
N PHE A 115 18.31 -10.19 -1.59
CA PHE A 115 18.06 -9.97 -3.03
C PHE A 115 18.62 -11.06 -3.93
N GLU A 116 19.06 -12.19 -3.40
CA GLU A 116 19.45 -13.33 -4.20
C GLU A 116 18.26 -13.92 -4.95
N GLY A 117 18.29 -13.88 -6.30
CA GLY A 117 17.21 -14.38 -7.17
C GLY A 117 15.95 -13.54 -7.18
N VAL A 118 15.99 -12.32 -6.64
CA VAL A 118 14.83 -11.40 -6.60
C VAL A 118 14.81 -10.53 -7.85
N GLU A 119 13.63 -10.41 -8.47
CA GLU A 119 13.41 -9.58 -9.67
C GLU A 119 12.66 -8.29 -9.36
N TRP A 120 11.93 -8.22 -8.24
CA TRP A 120 11.10 -7.09 -7.85
C TRP A 120 11.19 -6.81 -6.36
N PHE A 121 11.40 -5.56 -5.99
CA PHE A 121 11.36 -5.07 -4.62
C PHE A 121 10.28 -4.01 -4.46
N HIS A 122 9.45 -4.15 -3.42
CA HIS A 122 8.41 -3.18 -3.09
C HIS A 122 8.56 -2.67 -1.65
N TRP A 123 8.37 -1.37 -1.47
CA TRP A 123 8.32 -0.72 -0.16
C TRP A 123 7.20 0.33 -0.12
N THR A 124 6.77 0.76 1.06
CA THR A 124 5.80 1.83 1.23
C THR A 124 6.36 3.00 2.03
N GLY A 125 5.86 4.21 1.77
CA GLY A 125 6.23 5.42 2.50
C GLY A 125 5.87 5.41 3.99
N ILE A 126 5.14 4.39 4.45
CA ILE A 126 4.91 4.17 5.89
C ILE A 126 6.20 3.77 6.60
N THR A 127 7.04 2.93 6.00
CA THR A 127 8.25 2.43 6.66
C THR A 127 9.26 3.52 6.98
N PRO A 128 9.67 4.41 6.05
CA PRO A 128 10.56 5.52 6.39
C PRO A 128 9.90 6.55 7.33
N ALA A 129 8.58 6.60 7.42
CA ALA A 129 7.86 7.51 8.31
C ALA A 129 7.91 7.10 9.80
N ILE A 130 8.34 5.88 10.12
CA ILE A 130 8.27 5.34 11.48
C ILE A 130 9.41 5.87 12.35
N SER A 131 10.64 5.92 11.82
CA SER A 131 11.84 6.38 12.50
C SER A 131 12.97 6.68 11.51
N GLN A 132 14.01 7.39 11.94
CA GLN A 132 15.20 7.64 11.13
C GLN A 132 15.88 6.32 10.75
N GLY A 133 16.05 5.38 11.68
CA GLY A 133 16.65 4.08 11.39
C GLY A 133 15.88 3.31 10.31
N ALA A 134 14.54 3.33 10.35
CA ALA A 134 13.73 2.69 9.32
C ALA A 134 13.86 3.39 7.95
N ALA A 135 14.01 4.73 7.92
CA ALA A 135 14.30 5.48 6.70
C ALA A 135 15.67 5.12 6.11
N ASP A 136 16.69 5.01 6.97
CA ASP A 136 18.06 4.64 6.56
C ASP A 136 18.09 3.21 5.98
N VAL A 137 17.39 2.27 6.60
CA VAL A 137 17.25 0.89 6.11
C VAL A 137 16.49 0.83 4.78
N CYS A 138 15.45 1.64 4.58
CA CYS A 138 14.78 1.76 3.28
C CYS A 138 15.76 2.29 2.21
N LEU A 139 16.58 3.27 2.53
CA LEU A 139 17.57 3.82 1.59
C LEU A 139 18.66 2.78 1.25
N GLU A 140 19.11 1.98 2.22
CA GLU A 140 20.01 0.84 1.98
C GLU A 140 19.36 -0.16 1.01
N ALA A 141 18.11 -0.53 1.26
CA ALA A 141 17.38 -1.49 0.45
C ALA A 141 17.28 -1.06 -1.02
N VAL A 142 16.82 0.17 -1.27
CA VAL A 142 16.64 0.65 -2.66
C VAL A 142 17.98 0.81 -3.38
N LYS A 143 19.06 1.18 -2.68
CA LYS A 143 20.41 1.24 -3.25
C LYS A 143 20.91 -0.15 -3.65
N ALA A 144 20.77 -1.13 -2.75
CA ALA A 144 21.18 -2.51 -3.00
C ALA A 144 20.36 -3.15 -4.13
N ALA A 145 19.04 -2.97 -4.14
CA ALA A 145 18.16 -3.44 -5.21
C ALA A 145 18.52 -2.80 -6.57
N SER A 146 18.73 -1.48 -6.58
CA SER A 146 19.12 -0.74 -7.80
C SER A 146 20.47 -1.20 -8.35
N ALA A 147 21.45 -1.46 -7.49
CA ALA A 147 22.77 -1.96 -7.89
C ALA A 147 22.71 -3.36 -8.55
N LYS A 148 21.69 -4.16 -8.19
CA LYS A 148 21.43 -5.49 -8.77
C LYS A 148 20.49 -5.46 -9.98
N GLY A 149 20.01 -4.28 -10.41
CA GLY A 149 19.08 -4.15 -11.53
C GLY A 149 17.66 -4.65 -11.22
N ILE A 150 17.29 -4.77 -9.95
CA ILE A 150 15.95 -5.20 -9.50
C ILE A 150 14.95 -4.08 -9.78
N THR A 151 13.78 -4.42 -10.27
CA THR A 151 12.66 -3.47 -10.42
C THR A 151 12.18 -3.01 -9.04
N ILE A 152 12.11 -1.69 -8.84
CA ILE A 152 11.72 -1.11 -7.55
C ILE A 152 10.39 -0.37 -7.69
N SER A 153 9.44 -0.72 -6.84
CA SER A 153 8.15 -0.03 -6.75
C SER A 153 7.89 0.53 -5.36
N THR A 154 7.09 1.59 -5.30
CA THR A 154 6.64 2.18 -4.04
C THR A 154 5.18 2.59 -4.07
N ASP A 155 4.53 2.55 -2.91
CA ASP A 155 3.34 3.34 -2.58
C ASP A 155 3.78 4.47 -1.63
N LEU A 156 3.65 5.72 -2.05
CA LEU A 156 4.08 6.91 -1.30
C LEU A 156 3.38 7.04 0.06
N ASN A 157 2.14 6.66 0.14
CA ASN A 157 1.35 6.36 1.34
C ASN A 157 1.57 7.34 2.50
N TYR A 158 1.43 8.64 2.25
CA TYR A 158 1.64 9.69 3.25
C TYR A 158 0.73 9.50 4.48
N ARG A 159 1.34 9.61 5.67
CA ARG A 159 0.63 9.55 6.94
C ARG A 159 1.19 10.60 7.89
N ALA A 160 0.53 11.77 7.98
CA ALA A 160 0.97 12.89 8.80
C ALA A 160 1.30 12.51 10.25
N LYS A 161 0.57 11.56 10.84
CA LYS A 161 0.76 11.12 12.23
C LYS A 161 1.98 10.24 12.47
N LEU A 162 2.73 9.86 11.45
CA LEU A 162 3.90 8.98 11.59
C LEU A 162 5.22 9.74 11.53
N TRP A 163 5.31 10.83 10.80
CA TRP A 163 6.51 11.67 10.65
C TRP A 163 6.79 12.55 11.89
N ASN A 164 6.85 11.92 13.08
CA ASN A 164 7.01 12.65 14.33
C ASN A 164 8.48 12.86 14.74
N TYR A 165 9.42 12.24 14.04
CA TYR A 165 10.85 12.30 14.36
C TYR A 165 11.60 13.39 13.58
N CYS A 166 10.94 14.05 12.63
CA CYS A 166 11.58 15.04 11.77
C CYS A 166 10.61 16.15 11.32
N ASP A 167 11.16 17.23 10.79
CA ASP A 167 10.41 18.32 10.15
C ASP A 167 10.06 18.00 8.68
N ASP A 168 9.30 18.88 8.06
CA ASP A 168 8.85 18.73 6.68
C ASP A 168 10.00 18.72 5.66
N ALA A 169 11.04 19.50 5.88
CA ALA A 169 12.20 19.56 4.98
C ALA A 169 13.00 18.25 5.02
N HIS A 170 13.18 17.68 6.20
CA HIS A 170 13.84 16.41 6.37
C HIS A 170 13.02 15.26 5.76
N ARG A 171 11.69 15.25 5.98
CA ARG A 171 10.78 14.29 5.33
C ARG A 171 10.89 14.35 3.81
N GLU A 172 10.83 15.56 3.21
CA GLU A 172 10.95 15.74 1.76
C GLU A 172 12.28 15.18 1.26
N LYS A 173 13.37 15.47 1.96
CA LYS A 173 14.70 14.94 1.61
C LYS A 173 14.71 13.41 1.65
N VAL A 174 14.28 12.79 2.76
CA VAL A 174 14.23 11.33 2.93
C VAL A 174 13.43 10.67 1.82
N MET A 175 12.20 11.15 1.57
CA MET A 175 11.34 10.59 0.54
C MET A 175 11.90 10.82 -0.87
N THR A 176 12.52 11.96 -1.14
CA THR A 176 13.17 12.22 -2.43
C THR A 176 14.35 11.28 -2.65
N ASP A 177 15.21 11.12 -1.65
CA ASP A 177 16.38 10.25 -1.73
C ASP A 177 15.98 8.78 -2.02
N ILE A 178 14.97 8.25 -1.32
CA ILE A 178 14.52 6.86 -1.50
C ILE A 178 13.75 6.69 -2.82
N THR A 179 12.82 7.59 -3.14
CA THR A 179 11.98 7.50 -4.35
C THR A 179 12.80 7.64 -5.64
N SER A 180 13.97 8.32 -5.60
CA SER A 180 14.85 8.46 -6.77
C SER A 180 15.37 7.12 -7.35
N TYR A 181 15.26 6.04 -6.59
CA TYR A 181 15.61 4.69 -7.02
C TYR A 181 14.44 3.88 -7.59
N CYS A 182 13.21 4.41 -7.56
CA CYS A 182 12.02 3.68 -7.96
C CYS A 182 11.79 3.70 -9.47
N ASP A 183 11.40 2.57 -10.03
CA ASP A 183 10.93 2.42 -11.41
C ASP A 183 9.42 2.66 -11.54
N ILE A 184 8.65 2.37 -10.46
CA ILE A 184 7.20 2.46 -10.43
C ILE A 184 6.77 3.17 -9.15
N VAL A 185 6.02 4.26 -9.29
CA VAL A 185 5.58 5.10 -8.17
C VAL A 185 4.06 5.17 -8.14
N LEU A 186 3.46 4.63 -7.07
CA LEU A 186 2.05 4.77 -6.75
C LEU A 186 1.87 5.86 -5.69
N GLY A 187 0.84 6.64 -5.83
CA GLY A 187 0.39 7.60 -4.82
C GLY A 187 -0.96 8.18 -5.18
N ASN A 188 -1.41 9.12 -4.39
CA ASN A 188 -2.52 9.99 -4.71
C ASN A 188 -2.05 11.44 -4.77
N GLU A 189 -2.95 12.37 -5.04
CA GLU A 189 -2.65 13.79 -5.12
C GLU A 189 -2.09 14.37 -3.81
N GLU A 190 -2.59 13.89 -2.66
CA GLU A 190 -2.11 14.30 -1.35
C GLU A 190 -0.67 13.80 -1.10
N ASP A 191 -0.36 12.58 -1.52
CA ASP A 191 0.98 11.99 -1.36
C ASP A 191 2.03 12.81 -2.11
N ALA A 192 1.77 13.15 -3.38
CA ALA A 192 2.69 13.95 -4.20
C ALA A 192 2.88 15.37 -3.65
N GLU A 193 1.80 16.00 -3.18
CA GLU A 193 1.87 17.34 -2.58
C GLU A 193 2.65 17.31 -1.26
N LYS A 194 2.32 16.39 -0.36
CA LYS A 194 2.91 16.37 0.99
C LYS A 194 4.36 15.93 1.01
N HIS A 195 4.76 15.01 0.13
CA HIS A 195 6.14 14.55 0.07
C HIS A 195 7.03 15.45 -0.77
N PHE A 196 6.51 16.02 -1.87
CA PHE A 196 7.36 16.65 -2.89
C PHE A 196 6.92 18.07 -3.30
N GLY A 197 5.84 18.59 -2.73
CA GLY A 197 5.29 19.91 -3.11
C GLY A 197 4.65 19.93 -4.50
N ILE A 198 4.44 18.77 -5.14
CA ILE A 198 3.88 18.64 -6.48
C ILE A 198 2.35 18.71 -6.40
N LYS A 199 1.77 19.65 -7.15
CA LYS A 199 0.32 19.92 -7.17
C LYS A 199 -0.24 19.78 -8.57
N PRO A 200 -1.51 19.34 -8.72
CA PRO A 200 -2.20 19.39 -10.00
C PRO A 200 -2.28 20.86 -10.50
N GLU A 201 -1.94 21.09 -11.76
CA GLU A 201 -2.14 22.40 -12.38
C GLU A 201 -3.61 22.53 -12.84
N GLY A 202 -4.25 23.65 -12.50
CA GLY A 202 -5.60 23.99 -12.99
C GLY A 202 -6.77 23.33 -12.22
N LEU A 203 -6.54 22.69 -11.08
CA LEU A 203 -7.59 22.13 -10.23
C LEU A 203 -7.67 22.83 -8.89
N ASP A 204 -8.88 23.28 -8.55
CA ASP A 204 -9.23 23.61 -7.17
C ASP A 204 -9.67 22.32 -6.45
N ILE A 205 -8.75 21.71 -5.70
CA ILE A 205 -8.96 20.43 -5.00
C ILE A 205 -9.99 20.55 -3.85
N THR A 206 -10.50 21.75 -3.61
CA THR A 206 -11.45 22.02 -2.51
C THR A 206 -12.89 21.62 -2.82
N THR A 207 -13.22 21.29 -4.07
CA THR A 207 -14.56 20.77 -4.45
C THR A 207 -14.68 19.29 -4.13
N GLN A 208 -15.09 18.99 -2.90
CA GLN A 208 -15.51 17.66 -2.49
C GLN A 208 -16.72 17.23 -3.31
N GLY A 209 -16.59 16.18 -4.12
CA GLY A 209 -17.72 15.47 -4.73
C GLY A 209 -17.80 15.44 -6.24
N GLU A 210 -16.95 16.14 -6.98
CA GLU A 210 -16.90 15.99 -8.45
C GLU A 210 -15.91 14.88 -8.83
N HIS A 211 -16.29 14.10 -9.85
CA HIS A 211 -15.42 13.13 -10.50
C HIS A 211 -14.18 13.87 -11.02
N VAL A 212 -13.06 13.67 -10.37
CA VAL A 212 -11.80 14.27 -10.79
C VAL A 212 -11.46 13.64 -12.14
N LYS A 213 -11.38 14.45 -13.18
CA LYS A 213 -11.06 13.95 -14.52
C LYS A 213 -9.62 13.41 -14.51
N ALA A 214 -9.42 12.23 -15.08
CA ALA A 214 -8.12 11.56 -15.14
C ALA A 214 -7.03 12.46 -15.74
N GLU A 215 -7.40 13.28 -16.72
CA GLU A 215 -6.53 14.23 -17.40
C GLU A 215 -5.92 15.27 -16.45
N ALA A 216 -6.59 15.57 -15.36
CA ALA A 216 -6.10 16.51 -14.37
C ALA A 216 -4.88 15.98 -13.60
N PHE A 217 -4.69 14.67 -13.56
CA PHE A 217 -3.53 14.03 -12.94
C PHE A 217 -2.33 13.89 -13.87
N LEU A 218 -2.48 14.11 -15.17
CA LEU A 218 -1.37 14.05 -16.13
C LEU A 218 -0.24 15.00 -15.70
N SER A 219 -0.57 16.24 -15.36
CA SER A 219 0.41 17.22 -14.88
C SER A 219 1.17 16.75 -13.64
N VAL A 220 0.51 16.08 -12.70
CA VAL A 220 1.18 15.51 -11.51
C VAL A 220 2.12 14.38 -11.93
N CYS A 221 1.70 13.48 -12.81
CA CYS A 221 2.51 12.37 -13.30
C CYS A 221 3.76 12.87 -14.06
N GLU A 222 3.60 13.87 -14.92
CA GLU A 222 4.71 14.50 -15.66
C GLU A 222 5.71 15.18 -14.71
N GLN A 223 5.23 15.93 -13.72
CA GLN A 223 6.09 16.55 -12.70
C GLN A 223 6.82 15.48 -11.87
N MET A 224 6.15 14.38 -11.51
CA MET A 224 6.78 13.25 -10.81
C MET A 224 7.89 12.62 -11.64
N MET A 225 7.67 12.30 -12.92
CA MET A 225 8.70 11.74 -13.80
C MET A 225 9.85 12.72 -14.04
N LYS A 226 9.58 14.02 -14.12
CA LYS A 226 10.62 15.04 -14.22
C LYS A 226 11.48 15.11 -12.95
N LYS A 227 10.87 14.97 -11.75
CA LYS A 227 11.59 14.95 -10.48
C LYS A 227 12.36 13.64 -10.30
N PHE A 228 11.80 12.52 -10.76
CA PHE A 228 12.33 11.15 -10.62
C PHE A 228 12.56 10.50 -11.99
N PRO A 229 13.68 10.80 -12.68
CA PRO A 229 13.90 10.33 -14.06
C PRO A 229 14.05 8.82 -14.21
N LYS A 230 14.23 8.07 -13.10
CA LYS A 230 14.25 6.61 -13.12
C LYS A 230 12.83 6.02 -13.16
N ALA A 231 11.82 6.77 -12.76
CA ALA A 231 10.44 6.32 -12.78
C ALA A 231 9.96 6.11 -14.23
N LYS A 232 9.58 4.88 -14.53
CA LYS A 232 9.02 4.46 -15.81
C LYS A 232 7.50 4.53 -15.84
N LYS A 233 6.88 4.41 -14.65
CA LYS A 233 5.43 4.44 -14.50
C LYS A 233 5.06 5.21 -13.23
N VAL A 234 4.11 6.14 -13.37
CA VAL A 234 3.49 6.86 -12.24
C VAL A 234 2.02 6.55 -12.24
N ILE A 235 1.53 6.09 -11.10
CA ILE A 235 0.15 5.63 -10.94
C ILE A 235 -0.53 6.47 -9.85
N THR A 236 -1.79 6.86 -10.12
CA THR A 236 -2.61 7.59 -9.15
C THR A 236 -3.93 6.87 -8.93
N THR A 237 -4.25 6.57 -7.68
CA THR A 237 -5.59 6.07 -7.32
C THR A 237 -6.57 7.22 -7.25
N LEU A 238 -7.75 7.03 -7.84
CA LEU A 238 -8.83 8.01 -7.87
C LEU A 238 -9.96 7.52 -6.95
N ARG A 239 -10.13 8.20 -5.82
CA ARG A 239 -11.16 7.83 -4.84
C ARG A 239 -12.15 8.96 -4.61
N GLY A 240 -13.40 8.74 -5.03
CA GLY A 240 -14.52 9.57 -4.59
C GLY A 240 -15.08 9.07 -3.26
N SER A 241 -14.85 9.80 -2.16
CA SER A 241 -15.39 9.44 -0.84
C SER A 241 -16.77 10.03 -0.66
N ILE A 242 -17.82 9.22 -0.89
CA ILE A 242 -19.23 9.63 -0.74
C ILE A 242 -19.66 9.48 0.72
N SER A 243 -19.29 8.36 1.35
CA SER A 243 -19.53 8.12 2.78
C SER A 243 -18.51 7.11 3.34
N ALA A 244 -18.60 6.79 4.63
CA ALA A 244 -17.81 5.73 5.23
C ALA A 244 -18.11 4.34 4.65
N SER A 245 -19.27 4.16 4.01
CA SER A 245 -19.73 2.89 3.43
C SER A 245 -19.84 2.90 1.90
N HIS A 246 -19.54 4.05 1.25
CA HIS A 246 -19.70 4.21 -0.20
C HIS A 246 -18.55 5.04 -0.78
N ASN A 247 -17.80 4.45 -1.69
CA ASN A 247 -16.75 5.11 -2.48
C ASN A 247 -16.95 4.84 -3.96
N SER A 248 -16.58 5.79 -4.83
CA SER A 248 -16.16 5.47 -6.19
C SER A 248 -14.66 5.13 -6.19
N TRP A 249 -14.24 4.26 -7.11
CA TRP A 249 -12.87 3.76 -7.16
C TRP A 249 -12.40 3.54 -8.58
N ALA A 250 -11.31 4.20 -8.95
CA ALA A 250 -10.66 4.09 -10.25
C ALA A 250 -9.14 4.34 -10.09
N GLY A 251 -8.41 4.28 -11.18
CA GLY A 251 -7.00 4.61 -11.22
C GLY A 251 -6.56 5.11 -12.59
N VAL A 252 -5.44 5.80 -12.62
CA VAL A 252 -4.72 6.18 -13.83
C VAL A 252 -3.28 5.70 -13.72
N LEU A 253 -2.68 5.37 -14.87
CA LEU A 253 -1.28 5.01 -15.02
C LEU A 253 -0.70 5.84 -16.17
N TYR A 254 0.44 6.46 -15.95
CA TYR A 254 1.20 7.18 -16.96
C TYR A 254 2.56 6.51 -17.14
N ASP A 255 2.90 6.16 -18.38
CA ASP A 255 4.14 5.45 -18.74
C ASP A 255 5.24 6.40 -19.29
N GLY A 256 4.99 7.71 -19.28
CA GLY A 256 5.85 8.74 -19.86
C GLY A 256 5.37 9.24 -21.23
N GLU A 257 4.47 8.51 -21.90
CA GLU A 257 3.91 8.86 -23.21
C GLU A 257 2.38 8.83 -23.18
N THR A 258 1.81 7.78 -22.60
CA THR A 258 0.36 7.50 -22.62
C THR A 258 -0.23 7.51 -21.22
N MET A 259 -1.37 8.15 -21.06
CA MET A 259 -2.18 8.08 -19.84
C MET A 259 -3.28 7.02 -20.01
N PHE A 260 -3.14 5.92 -19.28
CA PHE A 260 -4.16 4.87 -19.19
C PHE A 260 -5.15 5.20 -18.07
N LYS A 261 -6.42 4.84 -18.28
CA LYS A 261 -7.50 5.03 -17.30
C LYS A 261 -8.27 3.73 -17.12
N SER A 262 -8.48 3.34 -15.87
CA SER A 262 -9.30 2.17 -15.57
C SER A 262 -10.81 2.45 -15.69
N PRO A 263 -11.65 1.41 -15.73
CA PRO A 263 -13.07 1.52 -15.37
C PRO A 263 -13.21 2.10 -13.95
N GLU A 264 -14.35 2.77 -13.70
CA GLU A 264 -14.72 3.23 -12.36
C GLU A 264 -15.71 2.25 -11.73
N TYR A 265 -15.42 1.81 -10.49
CA TYR A 265 -16.29 0.96 -9.71
C TYR A 265 -16.99 1.76 -8.60
N GLN A 266 -18.29 1.51 -8.42
CA GLN A 266 -19.07 2.02 -7.29
C GLN A 266 -19.11 0.96 -6.19
N ILE A 267 -18.51 1.26 -5.06
CA ILE A 267 -18.43 0.35 -3.90
C ILE A 267 -19.41 0.86 -2.84
N THR A 268 -20.64 0.34 -2.87
CA THR A 268 -21.77 0.87 -2.08
C THR A 268 -21.85 0.31 -0.66
N ASP A 269 -21.31 -0.89 -0.43
CA ASP A 269 -21.41 -1.61 0.84
C ASP A 269 -20.01 -2.07 1.30
N ILE A 270 -19.21 -1.10 1.74
CA ILE A 270 -17.84 -1.38 2.18
C ILE A 270 -17.85 -2.18 3.47
N VAL A 271 -17.30 -3.40 3.43
CA VAL A 271 -17.10 -4.27 4.60
C VAL A 271 -15.86 -3.83 5.39
N ASP A 272 -14.75 -3.62 4.69
CA ASP A 272 -13.51 -3.09 5.28
C ASP A 272 -12.68 -2.36 4.23
N ARG A 273 -12.35 -1.09 4.50
CA ARG A 273 -11.59 -0.24 3.57
C ARG A 273 -10.07 -0.30 3.77
N VAL A 274 -9.63 -0.85 4.90
CA VAL A 274 -8.19 -0.95 5.20
C VAL A 274 -7.54 -1.94 4.24
N GLY A 275 -6.37 -1.60 3.74
CA GLY A 275 -5.66 -2.41 2.76
C GLY A 275 -6.14 -2.25 1.30
N GLY A 276 -7.07 -1.33 1.01
CA GLY A 276 -7.51 -1.06 -0.36
C GLY A 276 -6.38 -0.58 -1.27
N GLY A 277 -5.53 0.37 -0.79
CA GLY A 277 -4.31 0.81 -1.50
C GLY A 277 -3.30 -0.32 -1.66
N ASP A 278 -3.06 -1.08 -0.59
CA ASP A 278 -2.12 -2.22 -0.63
C ASP A 278 -2.60 -3.30 -1.62
N SER A 279 -3.91 -3.55 -1.67
CA SER A 279 -4.51 -4.47 -2.65
C SER A 279 -4.40 -3.96 -4.09
N PHE A 280 -4.55 -2.64 -4.29
CA PHE A 280 -4.29 -2.02 -5.58
C PHE A 280 -2.85 -2.27 -6.00
N MET A 281 -1.88 -2.00 -5.11
CA MET A 281 -0.47 -2.18 -5.40
C MET A 281 -0.10 -3.65 -5.66
N GLY A 282 -0.61 -4.58 -4.85
CA GLY A 282 -0.42 -6.02 -5.09
C GLY A 282 -1.02 -6.47 -6.43
N GLY A 283 -2.21 -5.96 -6.77
CA GLY A 283 -2.84 -6.19 -8.07
C GLY A 283 -2.07 -5.57 -9.24
N LEU A 284 -1.48 -4.37 -9.04
CA LEU A 284 -0.66 -3.70 -10.06
C LEU A 284 0.63 -4.47 -10.33
N ILE A 285 1.35 -4.89 -9.29
CA ILE A 285 2.57 -5.70 -9.45
C ILE A 285 2.24 -7.00 -10.19
N TYR A 286 1.19 -7.71 -9.76
CA TYR A 286 0.74 -8.91 -10.46
C TYR A 286 0.38 -8.63 -11.93
N GLY A 287 -0.38 -7.56 -12.18
CA GLY A 287 -0.78 -7.18 -13.53
C GLY A 287 0.40 -6.88 -14.44
N LEU A 288 1.39 -6.12 -13.95
CA LEU A 288 2.61 -5.79 -14.71
C LEU A 288 3.49 -7.02 -14.98
N LEU A 289 3.50 -8.01 -14.07
CA LEU A 289 4.17 -9.29 -14.30
C LEU A 289 3.41 -10.19 -15.30
N LYS A 290 2.10 -10.16 -15.26
CA LYS A 290 1.22 -11.00 -16.09
C LYS A 290 1.03 -10.45 -17.50
N TYR A 291 1.00 -9.13 -17.63
CA TYR A 291 0.74 -8.38 -18.86
C TYR A 291 1.87 -7.37 -19.12
N PRO A 292 3.11 -7.83 -19.37
CA PRO A 292 4.31 -6.98 -19.33
C PRO A 292 4.30 -5.83 -20.35
N GLU A 293 3.51 -5.95 -21.44
CA GLU A 293 3.39 -4.91 -22.48
C GLU A 293 1.97 -4.33 -22.59
N ASP A 294 1.13 -4.57 -21.58
CA ASP A 294 -0.27 -4.12 -21.57
C ASP A 294 -0.61 -3.45 -20.24
N ASP A 295 -0.18 -2.19 -20.13
CA ASP A 295 -0.40 -1.36 -18.94
C ASP A 295 -1.88 -1.12 -18.65
N GLN A 296 -2.74 -1.11 -19.67
CA GLN A 296 -4.18 -0.98 -19.50
C GLN A 296 -4.76 -2.19 -18.73
N ASN A 297 -4.38 -3.41 -19.10
CA ASN A 297 -4.84 -4.60 -18.39
C ASN A 297 -4.22 -4.72 -17.01
N ALA A 298 -2.95 -4.33 -16.83
CA ALA A 298 -2.32 -4.27 -15.51
C ALA A 298 -3.07 -3.30 -14.57
N LEU A 299 -3.41 -2.11 -15.04
CA LEU A 299 -4.18 -1.12 -14.28
C LEU A 299 -5.60 -1.62 -13.99
N ASN A 300 -6.28 -2.22 -14.95
CA ASN A 300 -7.63 -2.77 -14.77
C ASN A 300 -7.65 -3.86 -13.70
N PHE A 301 -6.65 -4.74 -13.68
CA PHE A 301 -6.49 -5.77 -12.65
C PHE A 301 -6.30 -5.15 -11.26
N ALA A 302 -5.44 -4.14 -11.15
CA ALA A 302 -5.17 -3.44 -9.88
C ALA A 302 -6.44 -2.82 -9.28
N VAL A 303 -7.22 -2.13 -10.09
CA VAL A 303 -8.46 -1.46 -9.64
C VAL A 303 -9.53 -2.47 -9.26
N ALA A 304 -9.71 -3.55 -10.05
CA ALA A 304 -10.67 -4.61 -9.77
C ALA A 304 -10.30 -5.37 -8.48
N ALA A 305 -9.03 -5.71 -8.29
CA ALA A 305 -8.51 -6.35 -7.09
C ALA A 305 -8.79 -5.51 -5.84
N SER A 306 -8.53 -4.21 -5.91
CA SER A 306 -8.80 -3.27 -4.83
C SER A 306 -10.30 -3.10 -4.58
N CYS A 307 -11.12 -3.07 -5.60
CA CYS A 307 -12.59 -3.05 -5.48
C CYS A 307 -13.07 -4.27 -4.66
N LEU A 308 -12.65 -5.48 -5.03
CA LEU A 308 -13.03 -6.71 -4.33
C LEU A 308 -12.51 -6.74 -2.89
N LYS A 309 -11.33 -6.18 -2.60
CA LYS A 309 -10.80 -6.09 -1.23
C LYS A 309 -11.78 -5.37 -0.29
N HIS A 310 -12.49 -4.36 -0.74
CA HIS A 310 -13.45 -3.64 0.09
C HIS A 310 -14.64 -4.50 0.57
N THR A 311 -14.84 -5.68 -0.02
CA THR A 311 -15.85 -6.66 0.39
C THR A 311 -15.33 -7.70 1.39
N ILE A 312 -14.03 -7.65 1.73
CA ILE A 312 -13.33 -8.63 2.57
C ILE A 312 -12.92 -7.99 3.89
N LYS A 313 -13.30 -8.61 5.03
CA LYS A 313 -12.88 -8.17 6.36
C LYS A 313 -11.38 -8.40 6.58
N GLY A 314 -10.71 -7.46 7.23
CA GLY A 314 -9.27 -7.50 7.51
C GLY A 314 -8.47 -6.67 6.52
N ASP A 315 -7.15 -6.62 6.68
CA ASP A 315 -6.27 -5.74 5.91
C ASP A 315 -5.85 -6.35 4.56
N ALA A 316 -5.68 -7.67 4.52
CA ALA A 316 -5.20 -8.39 3.36
C ALA A 316 -6.29 -8.65 2.32
N ASN A 317 -5.93 -8.62 1.05
CA ASN A 317 -6.79 -9.06 -0.03
C ASN A 317 -6.75 -10.58 -0.19
N LEU A 318 -7.93 -11.19 -0.22
CA LEU A 318 -8.10 -12.63 -0.39
C LEU A 318 -8.90 -12.99 -1.65
N ALA A 319 -9.20 -11.99 -2.50
CA ALA A 319 -9.82 -12.25 -3.80
C ALA A 319 -8.86 -13.05 -4.69
N THR A 320 -9.36 -14.07 -5.36
CA THR A 320 -8.60 -14.90 -6.30
C THR A 320 -8.40 -14.20 -7.63
N VAL A 321 -7.40 -14.62 -8.40
CA VAL A 321 -7.18 -14.11 -9.77
C VAL A 321 -8.46 -14.23 -10.61
N SER A 322 -9.15 -15.37 -10.54
CA SER A 322 -10.38 -15.59 -11.33
C SER A 322 -11.52 -14.66 -10.93
N GLU A 323 -11.65 -14.29 -9.65
CA GLU A 323 -12.64 -13.31 -9.20
C GLU A 323 -12.30 -11.91 -9.71
N VAL A 324 -11.02 -11.53 -9.70
CA VAL A 324 -10.56 -10.24 -10.23
C VAL A 324 -10.79 -10.16 -11.74
N GLU A 325 -10.38 -11.17 -12.50
CA GLU A 325 -10.57 -11.25 -13.96
C GLU A 325 -12.05 -11.24 -14.35
N LYS A 326 -12.89 -11.91 -13.56
CA LYS A 326 -14.36 -11.90 -13.75
C LYS A 326 -14.92 -10.48 -13.58
N LEU A 327 -14.51 -9.76 -12.53
CA LEU A 327 -14.92 -8.36 -12.35
C LEU A 327 -14.41 -7.45 -13.49
N MET A 328 -13.15 -7.64 -13.93
CA MET A 328 -12.58 -6.92 -15.08
C MET A 328 -13.40 -7.10 -16.37
N SER A 329 -13.96 -8.32 -16.60
CA SER A 329 -14.79 -8.62 -17.77
C SER A 329 -16.19 -8.00 -17.71
N GLY A 330 -16.51 -7.26 -16.63
CA GLY A 330 -17.80 -6.59 -16.43
C GLY A 330 -18.86 -7.43 -15.72
N ASP A 331 -18.55 -8.67 -15.28
CA ASP A 331 -19.48 -9.46 -14.47
C ASP A 331 -19.39 -9.08 -12.99
N ALA A 332 -20.10 -8.03 -12.62
CA ALA A 332 -20.30 -7.58 -11.25
C ALA A 332 -21.57 -8.16 -10.60
N SER A 333 -22.15 -9.24 -11.16
CA SER A 333 -23.47 -9.75 -10.74
C SER A 333 -23.51 -10.36 -9.35
N GLY A 334 -22.35 -10.73 -8.77
CA GLY A 334 -22.27 -11.41 -7.47
C GLY A 334 -22.97 -12.79 -7.44
N ARG A 335 -23.26 -13.39 -8.61
CA ARG A 335 -23.90 -14.69 -8.69
C ARG A 335 -23.02 -15.81 -8.12
N VAL A 336 -23.66 -16.79 -7.48
CA VAL A 336 -22.97 -17.98 -6.96
C VAL A 336 -22.25 -18.69 -8.10
N ALA A 337 -20.92 -18.82 -8.00
CA ALA A 337 -20.14 -19.70 -8.86
C ALA A 337 -20.50 -21.17 -8.55
N ARG A 338 -20.85 -21.96 -9.56
CA ARG A 338 -21.20 -23.38 -9.44
C ARG A 338 -20.23 -24.22 -10.24
#